data_a21b6727bc85299159ea9bdcf8601888
#
_entry.id   a21b6727bc85299159ea9bdcf8601888
#
_cell.length_a   1.000
_cell.length_b   1.000
_cell.length_c   1.000
_cell.angle_alpha   90.00
_cell.angle_beta   90.00
_cell.angle_gamma   90.00
#
_symmetry.space_group_name_H-M   'P 1'
#
loop_
_entity.id
_entity.type
_entity.pdbx_description
1 polymer ?
#
loop_
_entity_poly.entity_id
_entity_poly.type
_entity_poly.pdbx_seq_one_letter_code
_entity_poly.pdbx_strand_id
1 'polypeptide(L)'
;MKYAFYPGCVSRGGTPELYDSTIAVADKLGIELEEILGAACTGAGVLQEKGLKLGDTLNARTFAMAERMGLTTIMTICSTCQGVMAQANKRLLDDPDYLAEVNEELKPEGLEYTGRIIIKHLAWVLVEEIGLDVLKTFVTNPLDGMKIAPFYGCYILRPSDALGSKDNPGRDQYLERIIETLSGEAVNFPGRLQCCGFPIMLINEKNSMAMVGKHTHNAKIAGADAMVTPCPLCHLNLDGQQPRAQAQLGEKIGMPILHLPQLVGMAMGLTPKELGLGRHIVSTKNLLSNASVRA
;
A
#
# COMPACT_ATOMS: atom_id res chain seq x y z
N MET A 1 0.91 -2.85 -20.09
CA MET A 1 -0.22 -2.21 -19.37
C MET A 1 0.21 -0.81 -18.98
N LYS A 2 -0.69 0.19 -19.09
CA LYS A 2 -0.37 1.59 -18.74
C LYS A 2 -1.36 2.13 -17.71
N TYR A 3 -0.86 2.80 -16.67
CA TYR A 3 -1.66 3.36 -15.59
C TYR A 3 -1.31 4.83 -15.33
N ALA A 4 -2.30 5.62 -14.95
CA ALA A 4 -2.08 6.88 -14.27
C ALA A 4 -1.56 6.57 -12.85
N PHE A 5 -0.32 6.94 -12.56
CA PHE A 5 0.31 6.58 -11.32
C PHE A 5 0.14 7.65 -10.24
N TYR A 6 -0.48 7.25 -9.14
CA TYR A 6 -0.62 8.07 -7.93
C TYR A 6 0.21 7.48 -6.78
N PRO A 7 1.45 7.91 -6.58
CA PRO A 7 2.33 7.36 -5.56
C PRO A 7 1.88 7.70 -4.13
N GLY A 8 1.17 8.82 -3.96
CA GLY A 8 0.84 9.38 -2.66
C GLY A 8 2.00 10.19 -2.04
N CYS A 9 1.67 11.09 -1.12
CA CYS A 9 2.64 12.02 -0.52
C CYS A 9 3.69 11.32 0.35
N VAL A 10 3.30 10.23 1.05
CA VAL A 10 4.20 9.52 1.98
C VAL A 10 5.29 8.75 1.25
N SER A 11 4.99 8.11 0.12
CA SER A 11 5.99 7.41 -0.68
C SER A 11 7.05 8.35 -1.27
N ARG A 12 6.69 9.63 -1.47
CA ARG A 12 7.64 10.65 -1.93
C ARG A 12 8.46 11.25 -0.79
N GLY A 13 7.83 11.54 0.35
CA GLY A 13 8.45 12.30 1.43
C GLY A 13 8.94 11.47 2.62
N GLY A 14 8.28 10.35 2.94
CA GLY A 14 8.54 9.59 4.16
C GLY A 14 9.10 8.18 3.94
N THR A 15 8.78 7.57 2.79
CA THR A 15 9.21 6.20 2.44
C THR A 15 9.62 6.12 0.96
N PRO A 16 10.69 6.84 0.55
CA PRO A 16 11.11 6.87 -0.85
C PRO A 16 11.49 5.48 -1.41
N GLU A 17 11.88 4.55 -0.54
CA GLU A 17 12.12 3.15 -0.91
C GLU A 17 10.87 2.45 -1.46
N LEU A 18 9.67 2.84 -1.02
CA LEU A 18 8.42 2.34 -1.60
C LEU A 18 8.26 2.81 -3.06
N TYR A 19 8.54 4.09 -3.33
CA TYR A 19 8.48 4.63 -4.68
C TYR A 19 9.53 3.95 -5.58
N ASP A 20 10.79 3.96 -5.15
CA ASP A 20 11.93 3.41 -5.90
C ASP A 20 11.70 1.92 -6.25
N SER A 21 11.31 1.12 -5.26
CA SER A 21 11.02 -0.32 -5.47
C SER A 21 9.80 -0.56 -6.36
N THR A 22 8.79 0.33 -6.31
CA THR A 22 7.63 0.23 -7.20
C THR A 22 8.03 0.46 -8.65
N ILE A 23 8.83 1.50 -8.93
CA ILE A 23 9.29 1.79 -10.29
C ILE A 23 10.14 0.62 -10.82
N ALA A 24 11.07 0.09 -10.00
CA ALA A 24 11.93 -1.02 -10.41
C ALA A 24 11.11 -2.32 -10.70
N VAL A 25 10.10 -2.61 -9.89
CA VAL A 25 9.20 -3.77 -10.11
C VAL A 25 8.31 -3.54 -11.34
N ALA A 26 7.77 -2.35 -11.51
CA ALA A 26 6.93 -2.02 -12.67
C ALA A 26 7.72 -2.16 -13.98
N ASP A 27 8.96 -1.66 -14.02
CA ASP A 27 9.85 -1.80 -15.18
C ASP A 27 10.07 -3.27 -15.54
N LYS A 28 10.42 -4.12 -14.55
CA LYS A 28 10.57 -5.57 -14.76
C LYS A 28 9.32 -6.26 -15.26
N LEU A 29 8.14 -5.83 -14.80
CA LEU A 29 6.84 -6.39 -15.23
C LEU A 29 6.34 -5.84 -16.55
N GLY A 30 7.03 -4.86 -17.16
CA GLY A 30 6.56 -4.16 -18.37
C GLY A 30 5.31 -3.32 -18.14
N ILE A 31 5.15 -2.79 -16.91
CA ILE A 31 4.08 -1.87 -16.53
C ILE A 31 4.55 -0.44 -16.77
N GLU A 32 3.84 0.30 -17.61
CA GLU A 32 4.08 1.73 -17.84
C GLU A 32 3.32 2.54 -16.78
N LEU A 33 4.06 3.30 -15.98
CA LEU A 33 3.53 4.18 -14.94
C LEU A 33 3.71 5.63 -15.36
N GLU A 34 2.60 6.30 -15.71
CA GLU A 34 2.59 7.74 -16.01
C GLU A 34 2.11 8.50 -14.78
N GLU A 35 3.03 9.19 -14.09
CA GLU A 35 2.71 9.85 -12.83
C GLU A 35 1.80 11.05 -13.03
N ILE A 36 0.77 11.17 -12.19
CA ILE A 36 -0.15 12.33 -12.15
C ILE A 36 0.57 13.48 -11.44
N LEU A 37 1.37 14.24 -12.20
CA LEU A 37 2.12 15.37 -11.64
C LEU A 37 1.19 16.47 -11.17
N GLY A 38 1.42 16.97 -9.95
CA GLY A 38 0.59 18.00 -9.33
C GLY A 38 -0.70 17.48 -8.67
N ALA A 39 -0.88 16.15 -8.58
CA ALA A 39 -1.96 15.57 -7.80
C ALA A 39 -1.83 15.96 -6.31
N ALA A 40 -2.95 16.29 -5.68
CA ALA A 40 -3.01 16.64 -4.28
C ALA A 40 -2.98 15.40 -3.37
N CYS A 41 -2.76 15.61 -2.07
CA CYS A 41 -3.01 14.56 -1.07
C CYS A 41 -4.50 14.19 -1.07
N THR A 42 -4.82 12.91 -0.88
CA THR A 42 -6.21 12.42 -0.81
C THR A 42 -7.00 12.96 0.38
N GLY A 43 -6.35 13.60 1.35
CA GLY A 43 -6.99 14.19 2.53
C GLY A 43 -7.36 13.19 3.62
N ALA A 44 -6.75 12.00 3.62
CA ALA A 44 -7.01 10.96 4.62
C ALA A 44 -6.92 11.51 6.06
N GLY A 45 -7.91 11.18 6.87
CA GLY A 45 -8.05 11.62 8.25
C GLY A 45 -8.75 12.97 8.34
N VAL A 46 -8.00 14.07 8.39
CA VAL A 46 -8.56 15.40 8.72
C VAL A 46 -9.64 15.87 7.75
N LEU A 47 -9.42 15.77 6.43
CA LEU A 47 -10.42 16.22 5.45
C LEU A 47 -11.61 15.29 5.38
N GLN A 48 -11.43 13.98 5.58
CA GLN A 48 -12.56 13.05 5.64
C GLN A 48 -13.51 13.34 6.79
N GLU A 49 -13.00 13.88 7.91
CA GLU A 49 -13.80 14.15 9.11
C GLU A 49 -14.36 15.58 9.17
N LYS A 50 -13.57 16.57 8.70
CA LYS A 50 -13.88 17.99 8.91
C LYS A 50 -14.11 18.79 7.65
N GLY A 51 -13.83 18.25 6.49
CA GLY A 51 -13.90 18.96 5.21
C GLY A 51 -14.16 18.01 4.05
N LEU A 52 -15.19 17.17 4.17
CA LEU A 52 -15.46 16.07 3.24
C LEU A 52 -15.54 16.57 1.78
N LYS A 53 -16.31 17.66 1.53
CA LYS A 53 -16.42 18.25 0.18
C LYS A 53 -15.06 18.65 -0.37
N LEU A 54 -14.21 19.33 0.42
CA LEU A 54 -12.87 19.70 -0.01
C LEU A 54 -12.03 18.45 -0.31
N GLY A 55 -12.12 17.42 0.52
CA GLY A 55 -11.45 16.13 0.27
C GLY A 55 -11.91 15.50 -1.04
N ASP A 56 -13.21 15.47 -1.30
CA ASP A 56 -13.77 14.91 -2.54
C ASP A 56 -13.39 15.75 -3.76
N THR A 57 -13.37 17.09 -3.65
CA THR A 57 -12.91 17.99 -4.72
C THR A 57 -11.43 17.74 -5.08
N LEU A 58 -10.55 17.57 -4.10
CA LEU A 58 -9.14 17.25 -4.35
C LEU A 58 -8.96 15.87 -5.01
N ASN A 59 -9.77 14.89 -4.64
CA ASN A 59 -9.75 13.59 -5.29
C ASN A 59 -10.33 13.65 -6.71
N ALA A 60 -11.48 14.34 -6.91
CA ALA A 60 -12.07 14.57 -8.22
C ALA A 60 -11.11 15.30 -9.17
N ARG A 61 -10.35 16.29 -8.66
CA ARG A 61 -9.28 16.95 -9.39
C ARG A 61 -8.23 15.95 -9.88
N THR A 62 -7.78 15.05 -9.02
CA THR A 62 -6.82 14.01 -9.37
C THR A 62 -7.38 13.05 -10.42
N PHE A 63 -8.68 12.69 -10.31
CA PHE A 63 -9.37 11.84 -11.29
C PHE A 63 -9.47 12.53 -12.65
N ALA A 64 -9.88 13.81 -12.68
CA ALA A 64 -9.95 14.60 -13.90
C ALA A 64 -8.58 14.76 -14.58
N MET A 65 -7.50 14.90 -13.79
CA MET A 65 -6.14 14.93 -14.33
C MET A 65 -5.77 13.61 -15.02
N ALA A 66 -6.11 12.46 -14.43
CA ALA A 66 -5.88 11.16 -15.05
C ALA A 66 -6.71 10.99 -16.34
N GLU A 67 -7.98 11.42 -16.33
CA GLU A 67 -8.81 11.42 -17.56
C GLU A 67 -8.22 12.30 -18.66
N ARG A 68 -7.67 13.47 -18.29
CA ARG A 68 -6.97 14.36 -19.25
C ARG A 68 -5.70 13.75 -19.83
N MET A 69 -5.03 12.84 -19.11
CA MET A 69 -3.92 12.03 -19.64
C MET A 69 -4.39 10.93 -20.60
N GLY A 70 -5.72 10.76 -20.78
CA GLY A 70 -6.30 9.68 -21.57
C GLY A 70 -6.31 8.33 -20.87
N LEU A 71 -6.11 8.32 -19.55
CA LEU A 71 -6.04 7.11 -18.73
C LEU A 71 -7.29 6.98 -17.85
N THR A 72 -7.80 5.76 -17.73
CA THR A 72 -9.02 5.46 -16.95
C THR A 72 -8.75 4.66 -15.70
N THR A 73 -7.52 4.19 -15.52
CA THR A 73 -7.14 3.45 -14.30
C THR A 73 -6.02 4.18 -13.56
N ILE A 74 -6.28 4.56 -12.33
CA ILE A 74 -5.28 5.08 -11.41
C ILE A 74 -4.71 3.91 -10.61
N MET A 75 -3.39 3.70 -10.68
CA MET A 75 -2.69 2.78 -9.80
C MET A 75 -2.08 3.54 -8.62
N THR A 76 -2.32 3.04 -7.41
CA THR A 76 -1.68 3.57 -6.18
C THR A 76 -0.96 2.46 -5.41
N ILE A 77 -0.01 2.86 -4.58
CA ILE A 77 0.82 1.98 -3.73
C ILE A 77 0.59 2.23 -2.23
N CYS A 78 -0.50 2.92 -1.93
CA CYS A 78 -0.89 3.28 -0.57
C CYS A 78 -2.34 2.84 -0.31
N SER A 79 -2.52 1.87 0.59
CA SER A 79 -3.86 1.39 0.96
C SER A 79 -4.76 2.50 1.49
N THR A 80 -4.21 3.47 2.22
CA THR A 80 -4.98 4.62 2.71
C THR A 80 -5.46 5.49 1.55
N CYS A 81 -4.59 5.78 0.58
CA CYS A 81 -4.98 6.54 -0.62
C CYS A 81 -6.03 5.76 -1.42
N GLN A 82 -5.84 4.44 -1.61
CA GLN A 82 -6.82 3.57 -2.27
C GLN A 82 -8.21 3.70 -1.63
N GLY A 83 -8.28 3.54 -0.32
CA GLY A 83 -9.55 3.58 0.40
C GLY A 83 -10.23 4.95 0.36
N VAL A 84 -9.46 6.04 0.48
CA VAL A 84 -10.01 7.41 0.44
C VAL A 84 -10.50 7.76 -0.96
N MET A 85 -9.69 7.50 -2.00
CA MET A 85 -10.07 7.73 -3.39
C MET A 85 -11.30 6.91 -3.78
N ALA A 86 -11.36 5.63 -3.40
CA ALA A 86 -12.51 4.78 -3.69
C ALA A 86 -13.80 5.30 -3.05
N GLN A 87 -13.75 5.76 -1.79
CA GLN A 87 -14.88 6.37 -1.11
C GLN A 87 -15.32 7.69 -1.75
N ALA A 88 -14.36 8.56 -2.11
CA ALA A 88 -14.65 9.81 -2.81
C ALA A 88 -15.30 9.52 -4.17
N ASN A 89 -14.72 8.61 -4.94
CA ASN A 89 -15.26 8.22 -6.25
C ASN A 89 -16.68 7.67 -6.14
N LYS A 90 -16.93 6.80 -5.15
CA LYS A 90 -18.27 6.27 -4.92
C LYS A 90 -19.29 7.37 -4.63
N ARG A 91 -18.98 8.33 -3.73
CA ARG A 91 -19.90 9.45 -3.44
C ARG A 91 -20.20 10.30 -4.66
N LEU A 92 -19.18 10.60 -5.47
CA LEU A 92 -19.33 11.39 -6.69
C LEU A 92 -20.16 10.66 -7.74
N LEU A 93 -20.06 9.34 -7.86
CA LEU A 93 -20.82 8.55 -8.82
C LEU A 93 -22.23 8.23 -8.36
N ASP A 94 -22.45 8.12 -7.06
CA ASP A 94 -23.78 7.84 -6.48
C ASP A 94 -24.69 9.08 -6.50
N ASP A 95 -24.11 10.30 -6.60
CA ASP A 95 -24.86 11.57 -6.56
C ASP A 95 -24.39 12.50 -7.71
N PRO A 96 -25.11 12.49 -8.85
CA PRO A 96 -24.78 13.33 -10.00
C PRO A 96 -24.85 14.84 -9.74
N ASP A 97 -25.73 15.30 -8.85
CA ASP A 97 -25.82 16.72 -8.48
C ASP A 97 -24.61 17.13 -7.67
N TYR A 98 -24.16 16.27 -6.75
CA TYR A 98 -22.91 16.47 -6.01
C TYR A 98 -21.68 16.48 -6.93
N LEU A 99 -21.62 15.57 -7.91
CA LEU A 99 -20.54 15.57 -8.91
C LEU A 99 -20.53 16.88 -9.72
N ALA A 100 -21.70 17.37 -10.14
CA ALA A 100 -21.82 18.64 -10.84
C ALA A 100 -21.32 19.81 -9.97
N GLU A 101 -21.70 19.85 -8.69
CA GLU A 101 -21.24 20.86 -7.72
C GLU A 101 -19.71 20.82 -7.55
N VAL A 102 -19.11 19.64 -7.44
CA VAL A 102 -17.64 19.47 -7.36
C VAL A 102 -16.97 19.91 -8.65
N ASN A 103 -17.54 19.60 -9.81
CA ASN A 103 -16.99 20.01 -11.10
C ASN A 103 -17.00 21.54 -11.29
N GLU A 104 -17.95 22.28 -10.70
CA GLU A 104 -17.91 23.75 -10.69
C GLU A 104 -16.64 24.27 -10.02
N GLU A 105 -16.18 23.63 -8.93
CA GLU A 105 -14.95 23.98 -8.24
C GLU A 105 -13.67 23.66 -9.07
N LEU A 106 -13.77 22.74 -10.04
CA LEU A 106 -12.63 22.36 -10.91
C LEU A 106 -12.52 23.23 -12.17
N LYS A 107 -13.57 23.94 -12.57
CA LYS A 107 -13.61 24.80 -13.77
C LYS A 107 -12.49 25.81 -13.88
N PRO A 108 -12.06 26.51 -12.80
CA PRO A 108 -10.95 27.46 -12.87
C PRO A 108 -9.63 26.85 -13.37
N GLU A 109 -9.43 25.52 -13.16
CA GLU A 109 -8.27 24.80 -13.66
C GLU A 109 -8.51 24.15 -15.06
N GLY A 110 -9.69 24.35 -15.66
CA GLY A 110 -10.08 23.70 -16.90
C GLY A 110 -10.19 22.19 -16.77
N LEU A 111 -10.57 21.71 -15.59
CA LEU A 111 -10.74 20.30 -15.28
C LEU A 111 -12.23 19.98 -15.12
N GLU A 112 -12.57 18.75 -15.48
CA GLU A 112 -13.89 18.14 -15.28
C GLU A 112 -13.70 16.65 -15.06
N TYR A 113 -14.26 16.11 -13.98
CA TYR A 113 -14.31 14.67 -13.74
C TYR A 113 -15.57 14.07 -14.36
N THR A 114 -15.42 13.09 -15.25
CA THR A 114 -16.53 12.50 -16.01
C THR A 114 -16.98 11.12 -15.46
N GLY A 115 -16.41 10.67 -14.35
CA GLY A 115 -16.84 9.43 -13.69
C GLY A 115 -16.23 8.14 -14.25
N ARG A 116 -15.16 8.21 -15.06
CA ARG A 116 -14.60 7.02 -15.74
C ARG A 116 -13.43 6.36 -15.02
N ILE A 117 -12.99 6.92 -13.91
CA ILE A 117 -11.80 6.43 -13.21
C ILE A 117 -12.07 5.18 -12.38
N ILE A 118 -11.23 4.19 -12.56
CA ILE A 118 -11.09 3.02 -11.69
C ILE A 118 -9.83 3.18 -10.85
N ILE A 119 -9.92 3.00 -9.54
CA ILE A 119 -8.76 3.09 -8.66
C ILE A 119 -8.33 1.67 -8.26
N LYS A 120 -7.06 1.32 -8.52
CA LYS A 120 -6.49 0.03 -8.18
C LYS A 120 -5.22 0.17 -7.34
N HIS A 121 -5.13 -0.64 -6.31
CA HIS A 121 -3.88 -0.80 -5.57
C HIS A 121 -2.93 -1.74 -6.31
N LEU A 122 -1.61 -1.54 -6.19
CA LEU A 122 -0.61 -2.44 -6.79
C LEU A 122 -0.89 -3.93 -6.49
N ALA A 123 -1.29 -4.27 -5.26
CA ALA A 123 -1.64 -5.65 -4.90
C ALA A 123 -2.78 -6.23 -5.77
N TRP A 124 -3.75 -5.39 -6.14
CA TRP A 124 -4.85 -5.81 -7.01
C TRP A 124 -4.40 -5.92 -8.46
N VAL A 125 -3.55 -5.01 -8.92
CA VAL A 125 -2.94 -5.10 -10.27
C VAL A 125 -2.15 -6.39 -10.42
N LEU A 126 -1.34 -6.77 -9.42
CA LEU A 126 -0.55 -8.00 -9.44
C LEU A 126 -1.43 -9.27 -9.52
N VAL A 127 -2.57 -9.30 -8.81
CA VAL A 127 -3.43 -10.50 -8.73
C VAL A 127 -4.49 -10.53 -9.83
N GLU A 128 -5.16 -9.38 -10.08
CA GLU A 128 -6.35 -9.32 -10.93
C GLU A 128 -6.02 -9.06 -12.40
N GLU A 129 -4.93 -8.34 -12.70
CA GLU A 129 -4.61 -7.91 -14.07
C GLU A 129 -3.39 -8.62 -14.65
N ILE A 130 -2.29 -8.72 -13.90
CA ILE A 130 -1.12 -9.49 -14.30
C ILE A 130 -1.42 -10.99 -14.17
N GLY A 131 -2.02 -11.37 -13.05
CA GLY A 131 -2.26 -12.76 -12.69
C GLY A 131 -1.04 -13.41 -12.04
N LEU A 132 -1.30 -14.26 -11.06
CA LEU A 132 -0.25 -14.90 -10.26
C LEU A 132 0.62 -15.87 -11.07
N ASP A 133 0.05 -16.56 -12.06
CA ASP A 133 0.81 -17.46 -12.93
C ASP A 133 1.83 -16.70 -13.78
N VAL A 134 1.47 -15.50 -14.28
CA VAL A 134 2.38 -14.62 -15.01
C VAL A 134 3.42 -14.05 -14.05
N LEU A 135 3.01 -13.55 -12.86
CA LEU A 135 3.94 -13.05 -11.84
C LEU A 135 5.00 -14.11 -11.49
N LYS A 136 4.61 -15.38 -11.37
CA LYS A 136 5.50 -16.49 -11.08
C LYS A 136 6.61 -16.65 -12.13
N THR A 137 6.37 -16.31 -13.39
CA THR A 137 7.40 -16.39 -14.44
C THR A 137 8.53 -15.38 -14.28
N PHE A 138 8.31 -14.32 -13.52
CA PHE A 138 9.32 -13.31 -13.20
C PHE A 138 10.14 -13.61 -11.94
N VAL A 139 9.82 -14.70 -11.23
CA VAL A 139 10.57 -15.10 -10.03
C VAL A 139 11.88 -15.75 -10.45
N THR A 140 12.97 -15.02 -10.26
CA THR A 140 14.35 -15.49 -10.54
C THR A 140 15.12 -15.79 -9.26
N ASN A 141 14.63 -15.34 -8.11
CA ASN A 141 15.21 -15.56 -6.78
C ASN A 141 14.09 -15.96 -5.79
N PRO A 142 13.60 -17.22 -5.83
CA PRO A 142 12.50 -17.69 -4.99
C PRO A 142 12.77 -17.42 -3.50
N LEU A 143 11.70 -17.09 -2.76
CA LEU A 143 11.78 -16.81 -1.32
C LEU A 143 11.65 -18.10 -0.47
N ASP A 144 12.18 -19.21 -0.96
CA ASP A 144 12.07 -20.53 -0.33
C ASP A 144 12.46 -20.53 1.15
N GLY A 145 11.54 -21.03 1.99
CA GLY A 145 11.69 -21.11 3.43
C GLY A 145 11.70 -19.77 4.17
N MET A 146 11.39 -18.65 3.49
CA MET A 146 11.18 -17.37 4.13
C MET A 146 9.73 -17.27 4.62
N LYS A 147 9.55 -17.00 5.90
CA LYS A 147 8.25 -16.88 6.56
C LYS A 147 7.81 -15.43 6.64
N ILE A 148 6.79 -15.07 5.91
CA ILE A 148 6.31 -13.68 5.76
C ILE A 148 4.92 -13.52 6.36
N ALA A 149 4.78 -12.59 7.31
CA ALA A 149 3.50 -12.23 7.91
C ALA A 149 2.81 -11.11 7.08
N PRO A 150 1.69 -11.37 6.40
CA PRO A 150 0.96 -10.34 5.67
C PRO A 150 0.23 -9.40 6.64
N PHE A 151 0.40 -8.09 6.45
CA PHE A 151 -0.30 -7.07 7.24
C PHE A 151 -1.07 -6.11 6.34
N TYR A 152 -2.37 -6.31 6.21
CA TYR A 152 -3.24 -5.50 5.34
C TYR A 152 -3.51 -4.10 5.88
N GLY A 153 -3.56 -3.94 7.19
CA GLY A 153 -4.09 -2.73 7.79
C GLY A 153 -5.61 -2.66 7.65
N CYS A 154 -6.13 -1.45 7.38
CA CYS A 154 -7.57 -1.20 7.35
C CYS A 154 -8.11 -0.79 5.98
N TYR A 155 -7.54 0.24 5.35
CA TYR A 155 -8.12 0.93 4.20
C TYR A 155 -8.13 0.15 2.88
N ILE A 156 -7.33 -0.90 2.73
CA ILE A 156 -7.34 -1.72 1.51
C ILE A 156 -8.54 -2.69 1.46
N LEU A 157 -9.17 -2.93 2.61
CA LEU A 157 -10.30 -3.86 2.75
C LEU A 157 -11.60 -3.18 3.20
N ARG A 158 -11.55 -1.94 3.68
CA ARG A 158 -12.69 -1.24 4.28
C ARG A 158 -12.75 0.22 3.87
N PRO A 159 -13.98 0.76 3.62
CA PRO A 159 -15.25 0.08 3.61
C PRO A 159 -15.42 -0.80 2.35
N SER A 160 -16.01 -1.99 2.52
CA SER A 160 -16.09 -3.02 1.48
C SER A 160 -16.94 -2.65 0.27
N ASP A 161 -17.96 -1.81 0.46
CA ASP A 161 -18.86 -1.31 -0.59
C ASP A 161 -18.15 -0.36 -1.56
N ALA A 162 -17.31 0.55 -1.05
CA ALA A 162 -16.53 1.46 -1.90
C ALA A 162 -15.36 0.76 -2.62
N LEU A 163 -14.87 -0.35 -2.06
CA LEU A 163 -13.72 -1.08 -2.60
C LEU A 163 -14.10 -2.22 -3.56
N GLY A 164 -15.39 -2.42 -3.85
CA GLY A 164 -15.84 -3.50 -4.73
C GLY A 164 -15.50 -4.90 -4.21
N SER A 165 -15.48 -5.09 -2.88
CA SER A 165 -15.11 -6.39 -2.28
C SER A 165 -16.14 -7.48 -2.56
N LYS A 166 -17.39 -7.12 -2.87
CA LYS A 166 -18.43 -8.09 -3.27
C LYS A 166 -18.13 -8.72 -4.63
N ASP A 167 -17.60 -7.91 -5.56
CA ASP A 167 -17.29 -8.35 -6.92
C ASP A 167 -15.94 -9.05 -7.02
N ASN A 168 -15.08 -8.84 -6.02
CA ASN A 168 -13.74 -9.41 -5.93
C ASN A 168 -13.54 -10.12 -4.59
N PRO A 169 -14.21 -11.25 -4.37
CA PRO A 169 -14.02 -12.04 -3.15
C PRO A 169 -12.58 -12.55 -3.07
N GLY A 170 -12.04 -12.59 -1.86
CA GLY A 170 -10.68 -13.07 -1.63
C GLY A 170 -9.59 -11.99 -1.66
N ARG A 171 -9.91 -10.70 -1.79
CA ARG A 171 -8.93 -9.60 -1.64
C ARG A 171 -8.23 -9.59 -0.27
N ASP A 172 -8.85 -10.17 0.73
CA ASP A 172 -8.29 -10.39 2.08
C ASP A 172 -7.30 -11.56 2.16
N GLN A 173 -7.02 -12.22 1.00
CA GLN A 173 -6.03 -13.29 0.83
C GLN A 173 -4.98 -12.95 -0.24
N TYR A 174 -5.02 -11.75 -0.84
CA TYR A 174 -4.11 -11.42 -1.95
C TYR A 174 -2.64 -11.34 -1.53
N LEU A 175 -2.33 -10.87 -0.33
CA LEU A 175 -0.95 -10.84 0.15
C LEU A 175 -0.41 -12.25 0.37
N GLU A 176 -1.21 -13.15 0.95
CA GLU A 176 -0.85 -14.56 1.14
C GLU A 176 -0.58 -15.22 -0.21
N ARG A 177 -1.50 -15.06 -1.16
CA ARG A 177 -1.35 -15.62 -2.51
C ARG A 177 -0.13 -15.06 -3.25
N ILE A 178 0.19 -13.78 -3.09
CA ILE A 178 1.43 -13.19 -3.64
C ILE A 178 2.64 -13.83 -2.98
N ILE A 179 2.71 -13.91 -1.64
CA ILE A 179 3.81 -14.51 -0.89
C ILE A 179 4.08 -15.94 -1.38
N GLU A 180 3.02 -16.76 -1.48
CA GLU A 180 3.11 -18.15 -1.94
C GLU A 180 3.56 -18.25 -3.42
N THR A 181 3.09 -17.35 -4.27
CA THR A 181 3.53 -17.25 -5.68
C THR A 181 5.02 -16.97 -5.79
N LEU A 182 5.56 -16.18 -4.85
CA LEU A 182 6.99 -15.87 -4.75
C LEU A 182 7.81 -16.98 -4.06
N SER A 183 7.20 -18.15 -3.78
CA SER A 183 7.77 -19.31 -3.05
C SER A 183 8.06 -19.03 -1.57
N GLY A 184 7.47 -18.00 -0.98
CA GLY A 184 7.52 -17.75 0.46
C GLY A 184 6.40 -18.50 1.20
N GLU A 185 6.54 -18.61 2.52
CA GLU A 185 5.51 -19.16 3.42
C GLU A 185 4.72 -18.02 4.05
N ALA A 186 3.41 -17.95 3.79
CA ALA A 186 2.53 -16.95 4.40
C ALA A 186 2.19 -17.34 5.84
N VAL A 187 2.59 -16.51 6.81
CA VAL A 187 2.36 -16.77 8.23
C VAL A 187 1.05 -16.14 8.67
N ASN A 188 0.10 -16.96 9.12
CA ASN A 188 -1.12 -16.46 9.73
C ASN A 188 -0.85 -16.03 11.19
N PHE A 189 -1.24 -14.81 11.54
CA PHE A 189 -1.11 -14.28 12.89
C PHE A 189 -2.29 -13.39 13.29
N PRO A 190 -2.61 -13.28 14.59
CA PRO A 190 -3.65 -12.38 15.06
C PRO A 190 -3.31 -10.92 14.77
N GLY A 191 -4.18 -10.22 14.06
CA GLY A 191 -4.00 -8.78 13.79
C GLY A 191 -3.73 -8.41 12.34
N ARG A 192 -3.52 -9.36 11.42
CA ARG A 192 -3.21 -9.10 10.02
C ARG A 192 -4.19 -8.13 9.30
N LEU A 193 -5.46 -8.10 9.72
CA LEU A 193 -6.53 -7.25 9.19
C LEU A 193 -6.89 -6.07 10.11
N GLN A 194 -6.08 -5.81 11.15
CA GLN A 194 -6.34 -4.74 12.11
C GLN A 194 -5.61 -3.44 11.74
N CYS A 195 -5.98 -2.34 12.43
CA CYS A 195 -5.31 -1.07 12.25
C CYS A 195 -3.88 -1.12 12.83
N CYS A 196 -2.92 -0.52 12.13
CA CYS A 196 -1.55 -0.39 12.61
C CYS A 196 -1.37 0.62 13.77
N GLY A 197 -2.37 1.46 14.03
CA GLY A 197 -2.31 2.52 15.04
C GLY A 197 -1.82 3.87 14.52
N PHE A 198 -1.38 4.01 13.28
CA PHE A 198 -0.90 5.29 12.73
C PHE A 198 -1.90 6.45 12.89
N PRO A 199 -3.22 6.30 12.61
CA PRO A 199 -4.16 7.40 12.70
C PRO A 199 -4.30 8.02 14.10
N ILE A 200 -4.02 7.24 15.14
CA ILE A 200 -4.13 7.70 16.52
C ILE A 200 -2.79 8.12 17.15
N MET A 201 -1.70 8.06 16.38
CA MET A 201 -0.35 8.32 16.91
C MET A 201 -0.23 9.71 17.57
N LEU A 202 -0.81 10.74 16.97
CA LEU A 202 -0.78 12.11 17.51
C LEU A 202 -1.82 12.38 18.61
N ILE A 203 -2.85 11.55 18.69
CA ILE A 203 -3.97 11.71 19.65
C ILE A 203 -3.74 10.86 20.89
N ASN A 204 -3.28 9.64 20.71
CA ASN A 204 -3.03 8.67 21.78
C ASN A 204 -1.81 7.80 21.44
N GLU A 205 -0.63 8.40 21.62
CA GLU A 205 0.64 7.76 21.32
C GLU A 205 0.82 6.42 22.05
N LYS A 206 0.45 6.36 23.33
CA LYS A 206 0.58 5.14 24.15
C LYS A 206 -0.17 3.97 23.51
N ASN A 207 -1.41 4.19 23.08
CA ASN A 207 -2.19 3.15 22.42
C ASN A 207 -1.63 2.81 21.03
N SER A 208 -1.14 3.79 20.27
CA SER A 208 -0.48 3.54 18.99
C SER A 208 0.74 2.63 19.16
N MET A 209 1.61 2.92 20.14
CA MET A 209 2.79 2.08 20.46
C MET A 209 2.39 0.68 20.92
N ALA A 210 1.33 0.55 21.72
CA ALA A 210 0.80 -0.75 22.12
C ALA A 210 0.31 -1.58 20.93
N MET A 211 -0.30 -0.93 19.90
CA MET A 211 -0.73 -1.60 18.68
C MET A 211 0.49 -2.04 17.84
N VAL A 212 1.49 -1.18 17.67
CA VAL A 212 2.75 -1.54 16.99
C VAL A 212 3.39 -2.75 17.67
N GLY A 213 3.59 -2.68 18.99
CA GLY A 213 4.18 -3.76 19.75
C GLY A 213 3.40 -5.07 19.63
N LYS A 214 2.07 -5.01 19.78
CA LYS A 214 1.19 -6.18 19.66
C LYS A 214 1.32 -6.86 18.30
N HIS A 215 1.26 -6.10 17.19
CA HIS A 215 1.27 -6.69 15.85
C HIS A 215 2.64 -7.29 15.51
N THR A 216 3.72 -6.56 15.77
CA THR A 216 5.07 -7.02 15.47
C THR A 216 5.50 -8.19 16.37
N HIS A 217 5.09 -8.18 17.65
CA HIS A 217 5.33 -9.30 18.56
C HIS A 217 4.53 -10.55 18.17
N ASN A 218 3.24 -10.41 17.81
CA ASN A 218 2.42 -11.54 17.36
C ASN A 218 2.97 -12.19 16.10
N ALA A 219 3.45 -11.40 15.12
CA ALA A 219 4.09 -11.93 13.93
C ALA A 219 5.39 -12.69 14.27
N LYS A 220 6.20 -12.16 15.20
CA LYS A 220 7.41 -12.82 15.70
C LYS A 220 7.12 -14.15 16.39
N ILE A 221 6.13 -14.20 17.30
CA ILE A 221 5.73 -15.44 17.97
C ILE A 221 5.21 -16.47 16.97
N ALA A 222 4.49 -16.03 15.93
CA ALA A 222 4.04 -16.90 14.85
C ALA A 222 5.18 -17.41 13.97
N GLY A 223 6.41 -16.99 14.22
CA GLY A 223 7.61 -17.47 13.54
C GLY A 223 7.93 -16.76 12.23
N ALA A 224 7.38 -15.56 12.00
CA ALA A 224 7.69 -14.80 10.81
C ALA A 224 9.13 -14.24 10.83
N ASP A 225 9.79 -14.28 9.68
CA ASP A 225 11.11 -13.64 9.45
C ASP A 225 10.93 -12.14 9.14
N ALA A 226 9.83 -11.77 8.49
CA ALA A 226 9.45 -10.39 8.19
C ALA A 226 7.93 -10.23 8.11
N MET A 227 7.46 -8.99 8.19
CA MET A 227 6.10 -8.62 7.79
C MET A 227 6.13 -7.91 6.44
N VAL A 228 5.05 -8.02 5.67
CA VAL A 228 4.84 -7.23 4.44
C VAL A 228 3.55 -6.43 4.55
N THR A 229 3.60 -5.15 4.14
CA THR A 229 2.41 -4.29 4.12
C THR A 229 2.26 -3.54 2.79
N PRO A 230 1.02 -3.34 2.30
CA PRO A 230 0.71 -2.56 1.11
C PRO A 230 0.48 -1.07 1.41
N CYS A 231 0.83 -0.59 2.60
CA CYS A 231 0.54 0.78 3.04
C CYS A 231 1.76 1.46 3.65
N PRO A 232 2.22 2.61 3.11
CA PRO A 232 3.35 3.33 3.68
C PRO A 232 3.09 3.84 5.10
N LEU A 233 1.85 4.19 5.46
CA LEU A 233 1.53 4.62 6.82
C LEU A 233 1.64 3.45 7.81
N CYS A 234 1.24 2.25 7.40
CA CYS A 234 1.44 1.06 8.21
C CYS A 234 2.93 0.76 8.38
N HIS A 235 3.71 0.88 7.28
CA HIS A 235 5.16 0.71 7.34
C HIS A 235 5.80 1.71 8.30
N LEU A 236 5.54 3.01 8.14
CA LEU A 236 6.09 4.06 9.01
C LEU A 236 5.79 3.80 10.50
N ASN A 237 4.60 3.29 10.80
CA ASN A 237 4.26 3.00 12.20
C ASN A 237 4.92 1.72 12.69
N LEU A 238 4.83 0.62 11.93
CA LEU A 238 5.32 -0.70 12.36
C LEU A 238 6.86 -0.79 12.33
N ASP A 239 7.54 -0.14 11.40
CA ASP A 239 8.99 -0.09 11.33
C ASP A 239 9.55 1.06 12.20
N GLY A 240 9.13 2.29 11.88
CA GLY A 240 9.70 3.50 12.49
C GLY A 240 9.44 3.64 13.98
N GLN A 241 8.28 3.19 14.48
CA GLN A 241 7.94 3.28 15.91
C GLN A 241 8.28 2.01 16.71
N GLN A 242 8.81 0.99 16.06
CA GLN A 242 9.13 -0.28 16.73
C GLN A 242 10.12 -0.11 17.90
N PRO A 243 11.19 0.74 17.82
CA PRO A 243 12.07 0.98 18.97
C PRO A 243 11.34 1.53 20.21
N ARG A 244 10.35 2.41 20.00
CA ARG A 244 9.54 2.99 21.08
C ARG A 244 8.54 1.97 21.64
N ALA A 245 7.92 1.19 20.76
CA ALA A 245 7.01 0.11 21.14
C ALA A 245 7.74 -0.98 21.97
N GLN A 246 8.96 -1.34 21.59
CA GLN A 246 9.84 -2.25 22.35
C GLN A 246 10.13 -1.73 23.76
N ALA A 247 10.45 -0.44 23.88
CA ALA A 247 10.68 0.18 25.20
C ALA A 247 9.44 0.12 26.09
N GLN A 248 8.24 0.31 25.51
CA GLN A 248 6.98 0.22 26.24
C GLN A 248 6.64 -1.21 26.68
N LEU A 249 6.97 -2.21 25.87
CA LEU A 249 6.74 -3.63 26.17
C LEU A 249 7.80 -4.22 27.09
N GLY A 250 8.98 -3.62 27.18
CA GLY A 250 10.14 -4.19 27.89
C GLY A 250 10.77 -5.39 27.16
N GLU A 251 10.49 -5.55 25.85
CA GLU A 251 10.96 -6.69 25.05
C GLU A 251 11.50 -6.24 23.69
N LYS A 252 12.62 -6.86 23.27
CA LYS A 252 13.19 -6.65 21.94
C LYS A 252 12.41 -7.45 20.88
N ILE A 253 11.81 -6.79 19.94
CA ILE A 253 11.04 -7.39 18.83
C ILE A 253 11.95 -7.58 17.60
N GLY A 254 12.37 -6.49 16.98
CA GLY A 254 13.29 -6.52 15.83
C GLY A 254 12.69 -7.18 14.58
N MET A 255 11.38 -6.97 14.33
CA MET A 255 10.65 -7.52 13.19
C MET A 255 10.83 -6.62 11.95
N PRO A 256 11.52 -7.07 10.89
CA PRO A 256 11.62 -6.31 9.64
C PRO A 256 10.24 -6.12 9.00
N ILE A 257 9.97 -4.91 8.51
CA ILE A 257 8.70 -4.59 7.82
C ILE A 257 9.04 -4.23 6.38
N LEU A 258 8.56 -5.01 5.42
CA LEU A 258 8.77 -4.75 3.99
C LEU A 258 7.56 -4.07 3.36
N HIS A 259 7.80 -3.20 2.40
CA HIS A 259 6.78 -2.80 1.44
C HIS A 259 6.50 -3.93 0.45
N LEU A 260 5.27 -4.04 -0.03
CA LEU A 260 4.89 -5.07 -1.02
C LEU A 260 5.82 -5.11 -2.24
N PRO A 261 6.14 -3.99 -2.92
CA PRO A 261 7.05 -4.04 -4.07
C PRO A 261 8.48 -4.46 -3.70
N GLN A 262 8.94 -4.23 -2.47
CA GLN A 262 10.24 -4.74 -2.03
C GLN A 262 10.24 -6.26 -1.97
N LEU A 263 9.21 -6.88 -1.40
CA LEU A 263 9.09 -8.34 -1.35
C LEU A 263 9.04 -8.95 -2.76
N VAL A 264 8.21 -8.37 -3.63
CA VAL A 264 8.11 -8.79 -5.04
C VAL A 264 9.45 -8.64 -5.75
N GLY A 265 10.11 -7.49 -5.60
CA GLY A 265 11.39 -7.20 -6.23
C GLY A 265 12.53 -8.12 -5.74
N MET A 266 12.55 -8.50 -4.45
CA MET A 266 13.47 -9.50 -3.94
C MET A 266 13.33 -10.83 -4.68
N ALA A 267 12.11 -11.31 -4.85
CA ALA A 267 11.84 -12.54 -5.58
C ALA A 267 12.15 -12.43 -7.08
N MET A 268 12.09 -11.23 -7.65
CA MET A 268 12.46 -10.94 -9.04
C MET A 268 13.97 -10.71 -9.23
N GLY A 269 14.78 -10.88 -8.17
CA GLY A 269 16.24 -10.72 -8.21
C GLY A 269 16.72 -9.27 -8.30
N LEU A 270 15.90 -8.29 -7.90
CA LEU A 270 16.35 -6.91 -7.75
C LEU A 270 17.30 -6.78 -6.56
N THR A 271 18.30 -5.92 -6.69
CA THR A 271 19.32 -5.73 -5.65
C THR A 271 18.76 -5.00 -4.43
N PRO A 272 19.35 -5.20 -3.23
CA PRO A 272 18.97 -4.47 -2.03
C PRO A 272 19.03 -2.94 -2.19
N LYS A 273 19.90 -2.44 -3.06
CA LYS A 273 20.05 -1.02 -3.37
C LYS A 273 18.87 -0.49 -4.19
N GLU A 274 18.48 -1.20 -5.25
CA GLU A 274 17.29 -0.85 -6.08
C GLU A 274 16.02 -0.86 -5.24
N LEU A 275 15.92 -1.77 -4.29
CA LEU A 275 14.79 -1.90 -3.39
C LEU A 275 14.83 -0.97 -2.17
N GLY A 276 15.92 -0.21 -1.98
CA GLY A 276 16.08 0.69 -0.84
C GLY A 276 16.06 0.02 0.53
N LEU A 277 16.40 -1.29 0.63
CA LEU A 277 16.32 -2.08 1.86
C LEU A 277 17.20 -1.56 3.01
N GLY A 278 18.17 -0.71 2.72
CA GLY A 278 19.01 -0.07 3.74
C GLY A 278 18.34 1.12 4.47
N ARG A 279 17.15 1.55 4.07
CA ARG A 279 16.46 2.72 4.64
C ARG A 279 15.53 2.38 5.82
N HIS A 280 15.31 1.11 6.10
CA HIS A 280 14.47 0.65 7.21
C HIS A 280 15.10 0.94 8.57
N ILE A 281 14.29 1.27 9.56
CA ILE A 281 14.72 1.45 10.95
C ILE A 281 15.09 0.11 11.57
N VAL A 282 14.27 -0.91 11.32
CA VAL A 282 14.59 -2.28 11.70
C VAL A 282 15.37 -2.95 10.57
N SER A 283 16.57 -3.42 10.88
CA SER A 283 17.48 -3.98 9.87
C SER A 283 16.88 -5.15 9.10
N THR A 284 16.99 -5.09 7.78
CA THR A 284 16.57 -6.16 6.85
C THR A 284 17.75 -7.09 6.46
N LYS A 285 18.96 -6.87 7.01
CA LYS A 285 20.18 -7.61 6.60
C LYS A 285 20.06 -9.12 6.77
N ASN A 286 19.39 -9.59 7.81
CA ASN A 286 19.19 -11.02 8.05
C ASN A 286 18.32 -11.71 6.98
N LEU A 287 17.39 -10.96 6.35
CA LEU A 287 16.56 -11.49 5.27
C LEU A 287 17.42 -11.80 4.02
N LEU A 288 18.42 -10.96 3.76
CA LEU A 288 19.32 -11.09 2.62
C LEU A 288 20.31 -12.25 2.80
N SER A 289 20.82 -12.47 4.02
CA SER A 289 21.73 -13.58 4.31
C SER A 289 21.02 -14.94 4.22
N ASN A 290 19.75 -15.01 4.59
CA ASN A 290 18.96 -16.23 4.47
C ASN A 290 18.64 -16.59 3.01
N ALA A 291 18.44 -15.59 2.15
CA ALA A 291 18.23 -15.79 0.71
C ALA A 291 19.52 -16.23 -0.01
N SER A 292 20.69 -15.71 0.39
CA SER A 292 21.98 -16.03 -0.24
C SER A 292 22.64 -17.31 0.28
N VAL A 293 22.28 -17.82 1.45
CA VAL A 293 22.80 -19.10 2.00
C VAL A 293 22.09 -20.32 1.39
N ARG A 294 20.96 -20.11 0.68
CA ARG A 294 20.16 -21.18 0.09
C ARG A 294 20.25 -21.24 -1.45
N ALA A 295 21.03 -20.35 -2.06
CA ALA A 295 21.42 -20.39 -3.47
C ALA A 295 22.79 -21.05 -3.62
#